data_0146bace6357c762c6a322cbb684ad4c
#
_entry.id   0146bace6357c762c6a322cbb684ad4c
#
_cell.length_a   1.000
_cell.length_b   1.000
_cell.length_c   1.000
_cell.angle_alpha   90.00
_cell.angle_beta   90.00
_cell.angle_gamma   90.00
#
_symmetry.space_group_name_H-M   'P 1'
#
loop_
_entity.id
_entity.type
_entity.pdbx_description
1 polymer ?
#
loop_
_entity_poly.entity_id
_entity_poly.type
_entity_poly.pdbx_seq_one_letter_code
_entity_poly.pdbx_strand_id
1 'polypeptide(L)'
;RQIHAHYDLGNNFYQEWLDDTLTYSSGFFKTGTETLNQAQKNKFESLVRGNEPQRGDRVLEIGSGWGSFAFYLNSKFPDIIIDTLTISKEQFDFVQSQIIKKNLQGKVNVIYRDYREHQGEYSRIYSIEMFEAVGMQYWQAYFDKVKDLLKPTGIFSMQTIVIFEGLFE
;
A
#
# COMPACT_ATOMS: atom_id res chain seq x y z
N ARG A 1 14.02 7.54 -12.86
CA ARG A 1 13.40 8.26 -14.01
C ARG A 1 12.26 7.50 -14.69
N GLN A 2 12.26 6.16 -14.71
CA GLN A 2 11.20 5.39 -15.39
C GLN A 2 9.92 5.24 -14.54
N ILE A 3 10.01 5.19 -13.22
CA ILE A 3 8.87 5.03 -12.31
C ILE A 3 7.94 6.24 -12.35
N HIS A 4 8.47 7.47 -12.39
CA HIS A 4 7.68 8.69 -12.49
C HIS A 4 6.83 8.74 -13.78
N ALA A 5 7.40 8.38 -14.93
CA ALA A 5 6.68 8.41 -16.21
C ALA A 5 5.52 7.41 -16.29
N HIS A 6 5.56 6.34 -15.50
CA HIS A 6 4.49 5.31 -15.49
C HIS A 6 3.23 5.78 -14.76
N TYR A 7 3.37 6.64 -13.75
CA TYR A 7 2.26 7.16 -12.94
C TYR A 7 1.74 8.53 -13.40
N ASP A 8 2.44 9.20 -14.34
CA ASP A 8 2.10 10.52 -14.87
C ASP A 8 1.02 10.50 -15.98
N LEU A 9 0.33 9.37 -16.20
CA LEU A 9 -0.75 9.25 -17.19
C LEU A 9 -2.04 10.02 -16.80
N GLY A 10 -2.05 10.60 -15.59
CA GLY A 10 -3.16 11.38 -15.06
C GLY A 10 -4.28 10.54 -14.42
N ASN A 11 -4.90 11.10 -13.39
CA ASN A 11 -5.95 10.41 -12.62
C ASN A 11 -7.16 9.99 -13.46
N ASN A 12 -7.50 10.75 -14.51
CA ASN A 12 -8.62 10.45 -15.40
C ASN A 12 -8.44 9.12 -16.15
N PHE A 13 -7.21 8.79 -16.57
CA PHE A 13 -6.91 7.54 -17.25
C PHE A 13 -7.19 6.32 -16.36
N TYR A 14 -6.77 6.37 -15.10
CA TYR A 14 -6.96 5.26 -14.15
C TYR A 14 -8.43 5.09 -13.73
N GLN A 15 -9.22 6.16 -13.69
CA GLN A 15 -10.64 6.13 -13.35
C GLN A 15 -11.50 5.40 -14.39
N GLU A 16 -11.03 5.25 -15.63
CA GLU A 16 -11.81 4.61 -16.68
C GLU A 16 -11.83 3.07 -16.60
N TRP A 17 -10.84 2.45 -15.94
CA TRP A 17 -10.70 0.99 -15.94
C TRP A 17 -10.39 0.36 -14.58
N LEU A 18 -10.01 1.14 -13.58
CA LEU A 18 -9.90 0.65 -12.21
C LEU A 18 -11.28 0.62 -11.54
N ASP A 19 -11.36 -0.08 -10.41
CA ASP A 19 -12.53 -0.03 -9.54
C ASP A 19 -12.69 1.35 -8.87
N ASP A 20 -13.84 1.60 -8.24
CA ASP A 20 -14.16 2.86 -7.58
C ASP A 20 -13.15 3.28 -6.50
N THR A 21 -12.33 2.34 -6.02
CA THR A 21 -11.28 2.61 -5.04
C THR A 21 -9.95 3.02 -5.66
N LEU A 22 -9.85 2.98 -6.99
CA LEU A 22 -8.63 3.22 -7.75
C LEU A 22 -7.47 2.32 -7.33
N THR A 23 -7.76 1.05 -7.04
CA THR A 23 -6.73 0.09 -6.63
C THR A 23 -5.96 -0.42 -7.84
N TYR A 24 -4.75 0.12 -8.04
CA TYR A 24 -3.84 -0.27 -9.13
C TYR A 24 -2.94 -1.44 -8.70
N SER A 25 -3.56 -2.60 -8.52
CA SER A 25 -2.88 -3.87 -8.23
C SER A 25 -3.84 -5.02 -8.47
N SER A 26 -3.34 -6.25 -8.56
CA SER A 26 -4.15 -7.44 -8.84
C SER A 26 -5.22 -7.68 -7.77
N GLY A 27 -6.41 -8.11 -8.19
CA GLY A 27 -7.49 -8.53 -7.29
C GLY A 27 -7.37 -10.00 -6.90
N PHE A 28 -7.96 -10.38 -5.76
CA PHE A 28 -8.05 -11.78 -5.34
C PHE A 28 -9.46 -12.33 -5.55
N PHE A 29 -9.65 -13.03 -6.66
CA PHE A 29 -10.89 -13.71 -7.04
C PHE A 29 -10.93 -15.10 -6.40
N LYS A 30 -11.72 -15.26 -5.33
CA LYS A 30 -11.83 -16.54 -4.58
C LYS A 30 -12.62 -17.61 -5.36
N THR A 31 -13.64 -17.17 -6.08
CA THR A 31 -14.57 -18.04 -6.80
C THR A 31 -14.55 -17.80 -8.32
N GLY A 32 -13.95 -16.68 -8.76
CA GLY A 32 -13.94 -16.26 -10.16
C GLY A 32 -15.18 -15.50 -10.62
N THR A 33 -16.15 -15.26 -9.73
CA THR A 33 -17.41 -14.57 -10.04
C THR A 33 -17.52 -13.18 -9.37
N GLU A 34 -16.52 -12.80 -8.59
CA GLU A 34 -16.48 -11.53 -7.91
C GLU A 34 -16.39 -10.34 -8.87
N THR A 35 -16.97 -9.22 -8.50
CA THR A 35 -16.63 -7.94 -9.13
C THR A 35 -15.20 -7.54 -8.77
N LEU A 36 -14.58 -6.66 -9.56
CA LEU A 36 -13.22 -6.18 -9.27
C LEU A 36 -13.13 -5.57 -7.86
N ASN A 37 -14.12 -4.78 -7.45
CA ASN A 37 -14.18 -4.19 -6.11
C ASN A 37 -14.20 -5.27 -4.99
N GLN A 38 -14.95 -6.35 -5.19
CA GLN A 38 -14.96 -7.48 -4.25
C GLN A 38 -13.61 -8.20 -4.22
N ALA A 39 -12.98 -8.40 -5.38
CA ALA A 39 -11.67 -9.03 -5.48
C ALA A 39 -10.59 -8.18 -4.80
N GLN A 40 -10.66 -6.84 -4.92
CA GLN A 40 -9.76 -5.93 -4.21
C GLN A 40 -9.96 -6.02 -2.68
N LYS A 41 -11.20 -6.05 -2.20
CA LYS A 41 -11.48 -6.25 -0.76
C LYS A 41 -10.98 -7.61 -0.26
N ASN A 42 -11.19 -8.68 -1.02
CA ASN A 42 -10.69 -10.01 -0.69
C ASN A 42 -9.15 -10.03 -0.55
N LYS A 43 -8.46 -9.32 -1.43
CA LYS A 43 -7.01 -9.13 -1.36
C LYS A 43 -6.59 -8.46 -0.05
N PHE A 44 -7.20 -7.33 0.27
CA PHE A 44 -6.90 -6.59 1.50
C PHE A 44 -7.17 -7.43 2.76
N GLU A 45 -8.28 -8.15 2.79
CA GLU A 45 -8.59 -9.09 3.87
C GLU A 45 -7.56 -10.21 3.99
N SER A 46 -7.09 -10.74 2.86
CA SER A 46 -6.05 -11.78 2.85
C SER A 46 -4.72 -11.27 3.37
N LEU A 47 -4.34 -10.04 2.98
CA LEU A 47 -3.08 -9.42 3.41
C LEU A 47 -3.06 -9.12 4.92
N VAL A 48 -4.20 -8.73 5.47
CA VAL A 48 -4.34 -8.38 6.89
C VAL A 48 -4.53 -9.61 7.77
N ARG A 49 -5.06 -10.70 7.23
CA ARG A 49 -5.37 -11.92 8.00
C ARG A 49 -4.15 -12.47 8.72
N GLY A 50 -4.25 -12.63 10.05
CA GLY A 50 -3.15 -13.07 10.92
C GLY A 50 -2.12 -11.98 11.23
N ASN A 51 -2.35 -10.77 10.74
CA ASN A 51 -1.54 -9.59 11.00
C ASN A 51 -2.41 -8.36 11.27
N GLU A 52 -3.57 -8.57 11.89
CA GLU A 52 -4.52 -7.50 12.20
C GLU A 52 -3.90 -6.49 13.16
N PRO A 53 -4.01 -5.18 12.88
CA PRO A 53 -3.54 -4.17 13.81
C PRO A 53 -4.46 -4.13 15.04
N GLN A 54 -3.87 -3.80 16.17
CA GLN A 54 -4.56 -3.65 17.44
C GLN A 54 -4.93 -2.18 17.70
N ARG A 55 -5.88 -1.96 18.60
CA ARG A 55 -6.24 -0.61 19.04
C ARG A 55 -5.02 0.15 19.53
N GLY A 56 -4.82 1.37 18.99
CA GLY A 56 -3.68 2.23 19.34
C GLY A 56 -2.41 1.93 18.54
N ASP A 57 -2.41 0.95 17.65
CA ASP A 57 -1.28 0.68 16.77
C ASP A 57 -1.00 1.83 15.80
N ARG A 58 0.27 2.02 15.51
CA ARG A 58 0.72 2.81 14.37
C ARG A 58 1.18 1.87 13.27
N VAL A 59 0.62 2.06 12.10
CA VAL A 59 0.75 1.18 10.93
C VAL A 59 1.39 1.95 9.79
N LEU A 60 2.25 1.31 9.03
CA LEU A 60 2.86 1.87 7.82
C LEU A 60 2.40 1.10 6.58
N GLU A 61 2.04 1.83 5.55
CA GLU A 61 1.92 1.33 4.18
C GLU A 61 3.07 1.89 3.33
N ILE A 62 3.85 1.02 2.71
CA ILE A 62 4.91 1.40 1.77
C ILE A 62 4.35 1.31 0.35
N GLY A 63 4.08 2.46 -0.27
CA GLY A 63 3.41 2.56 -1.57
C GLY A 63 1.92 2.84 -1.43
N SER A 64 1.54 4.14 -1.30
CA SER A 64 0.14 4.52 -1.05
C SER A 64 -0.81 4.19 -2.21
N GLY A 65 -0.30 4.12 -3.45
CA GLY A 65 -1.17 4.22 -4.61
C GLY A 65 -2.12 5.42 -4.46
N TRP A 66 -3.40 5.24 -4.77
CA TRP A 66 -4.44 6.26 -4.56
C TRP A 66 -5.16 6.12 -3.19
N GLY A 67 -4.53 5.44 -2.22
CA GLY A 67 -4.96 5.39 -0.81
C GLY A 67 -5.98 4.30 -0.49
N SER A 68 -6.33 3.44 -1.43
CA SER A 68 -7.39 2.44 -1.26
C SER A 68 -7.17 1.53 -0.04
N PHE A 69 -5.96 1.03 0.17
CA PHE A 69 -5.66 0.15 1.29
C PHE A 69 -5.63 0.90 2.62
N ALA A 70 -5.04 2.11 2.67
CA ALA A 70 -5.06 2.94 3.87
C ALA A 70 -6.50 3.27 4.31
N PHE A 71 -7.39 3.61 3.37
CA PHE A 71 -8.80 3.87 3.67
C PHE A 71 -9.55 2.60 4.08
N TYR A 72 -9.26 1.46 3.46
CA TYR A 72 -9.79 0.16 3.89
C TYR A 72 -9.37 -0.15 5.34
N LEU A 73 -8.08 -0.02 5.68
CA LEU A 73 -7.58 -0.25 7.03
C LEU A 73 -8.29 0.64 8.05
N ASN A 74 -8.40 1.95 7.76
CA ASN A 74 -9.08 2.88 8.68
C ASN A 74 -10.57 2.52 8.87
N SER A 75 -11.24 2.08 7.82
CA SER A 75 -12.65 1.66 7.93
C SER A 75 -12.85 0.40 8.76
N LYS A 76 -11.88 -0.52 8.71
CA LYS A 76 -11.91 -1.81 9.42
C LYS A 76 -11.40 -1.69 10.85
N PHE A 77 -10.41 -0.81 11.08
CA PHE A 77 -9.71 -0.60 12.34
C PHE A 77 -9.66 0.90 12.67
N PRO A 78 -10.76 1.51 13.14
CA PRO A 78 -10.86 2.97 13.28
C PRO A 78 -9.98 3.56 14.41
N ASP A 79 -9.43 2.72 15.27
CA ASP A 79 -8.66 3.11 16.45
C ASP A 79 -7.13 3.00 16.24
N ILE A 80 -6.67 2.95 14.99
CA ILE A 80 -5.24 2.95 14.62
C ILE A 80 -4.84 4.25 13.93
N ILE A 81 -3.53 4.51 13.87
CA ILE A 81 -2.95 5.58 13.05
C ILE A 81 -2.23 4.94 11.87
N ILE A 82 -2.52 5.42 10.68
CA ILE A 82 -1.97 4.90 9.44
C ILE A 82 -1.12 5.96 8.77
N ASP A 83 0.16 5.67 8.58
CA ASP A 83 1.04 6.42 7.71
C ASP A 83 1.15 5.68 6.37
N THR A 84 1.01 6.37 5.25
CA THR A 84 1.17 5.78 3.92
C THR A 84 2.16 6.61 3.08
N LEU A 85 3.14 5.94 2.48
CA LEU A 85 4.24 6.58 1.76
C LEU A 85 4.01 6.54 0.26
N THR A 86 4.38 7.62 -0.40
CA THR A 86 4.51 7.65 -1.87
C THR A 86 5.64 8.58 -2.30
N ILE A 87 6.21 8.29 -3.47
CA ILE A 87 7.14 9.18 -4.19
C ILE A 87 6.49 9.86 -5.40
N SER A 88 5.19 9.61 -5.65
CA SER A 88 4.41 10.29 -6.68
C SER A 88 3.69 11.48 -6.07
N LYS A 89 3.94 12.66 -6.64
CA LYS A 89 3.28 13.91 -6.21
C LYS A 89 1.78 13.87 -6.49
N GLU A 90 1.37 13.29 -7.61
CA GLU A 90 -0.03 13.14 -8.01
C GLU A 90 -0.79 12.26 -7.01
N GLN A 91 -0.21 11.11 -6.64
CA GLN A 91 -0.79 10.23 -5.63
C GLN A 91 -0.88 10.93 -4.26
N PHE A 92 0.18 11.63 -3.86
CA PHE A 92 0.19 12.38 -2.62
C PHE A 92 -0.94 13.40 -2.56
N ASP A 93 -1.08 14.26 -3.59
CA ASP A 93 -2.09 15.32 -3.65
C ASP A 93 -3.51 14.73 -3.66
N PHE A 94 -3.71 13.66 -4.43
CA PHE A 94 -4.99 12.96 -4.46
C PHE A 94 -5.35 12.39 -3.08
N VAL A 95 -4.46 11.58 -2.47
CA VAL A 95 -4.73 10.95 -1.17
C VAL A 95 -4.94 12.00 -0.10
N GLN A 96 -4.15 13.08 -0.09
CA GLN A 96 -4.32 14.20 0.84
C GLN A 96 -5.71 14.84 0.70
N SER A 97 -6.19 15.04 -0.53
CA SER A 97 -7.53 15.58 -0.78
C SER A 97 -8.63 14.64 -0.25
N GLN A 98 -8.46 13.32 -0.43
CA GLN A 98 -9.42 12.33 0.07
C GLN A 98 -9.42 12.24 1.60
N ILE A 99 -8.26 12.36 2.26
CA ILE A 99 -8.16 12.43 3.73
C ILE A 99 -8.98 13.60 4.26
N ILE A 100 -8.86 14.77 3.65
CA ILE A 100 -9.63 15.96 4.03
C ILE A 100 -11.13 15.74 3.80
N LYS A 101 -11.51 15.28 2.59
CA LYS A 101 -12.90 15.02 2.22
C LYS A 101 -13.61 14.02 3.12
N LYS A 102 -12.86 13.03 3.62
CA LYS A 102 -13.38 11.96 4.50
C LYS A 102 -13.24 12.29 5.99
N ASN A 103 -12.71 13.45 6.38
CA ASN A 103 -12.44 13.86 7.76
C ASN A 103 -11.55 12.85 8.51
N LEU A 104 -10.47 12.38 7.87
CA LEU A 104 -9.54 11.38 8.40
C LEU A 104 -8.20 11.96 8.87
N GLN A 105 -8.09 13.28 9.03
CA GLN A 105 -6.88 13.94 9.51
C GLN A 105 -6.50 13.39 10.89
N GLY A 106 -5.22 13.08 11.06
CA GLY A 106 -4.70 12.47 12.29
C GLY A 106 -4.94 10.96 12.43
N LYS A 107 -5.77 10.37 11.57
CA LYS A 107 -5.98 8.91 11.48
C LYS A 107 -5.24 8.29 10.29
N VAL A 108 -5.30 8.96 9.15
CA VAL A 108 -4.56 8.59 7.95
C VAL A 108 -3.68 9.76 7.55
N ASN A 109 -2.39 9.53 7.40
CA ASN A 109 -1.39 10.50 7.00
C ASN A 109 -0.69 10.02 5.73
N VAL A 110 -0.86 10.73 4.62
CA VAL A 110 -0.04 10.49 3.44
C VAL A 110 1.25 11.28 3.55
N ILE A 111 2.38 10.65 3.23
CA ILE A 111 3.72 11.23 3.38
C ILE A 111 4.43 11.13 2.02
N TYR A 112 4.78 12.27 1.43
CA TYR A 112 5.58 12.36 0.22
C TYR A 112 7.05 12.13 0.56
N ARG A 113 7.48 10.87 0.50
CA ARG A 113 8.84 10.47 0.89
C ARG A 113 9.21 9.10 0.33
N ASP A 114 10.49 8.95 -0.01
CA ASP A 114 11.08 7.64 -0.28
C ASP A 114 11.17 6.82 1.02
N TYR A 115 10.76 5.55 0.96
CA TYR A 115 10.81 4.66 2.14
C TYR A 115 12.21 4.54 2.73
N ARG A 116 13.26 4.67 1.92
CA ARG A 116 14.67 4.62 2.34
C ARG A 116 15.03 5.73 3.33
N GLU A 117 14.39 6.88 3.21
CA GLU A 117 14.62 8.06 4.05
C GLU A 117 13.61 8.16 5.21
N HIS A 118 12.59 7.30 5.20
CA HIS A 118 11.55 7.34 6.22
C HIS A 118 12.08 6.86 7.57
N GLN A 119 11.53 7.42 8.65
CA GLN A 119 11.84 7.07 10.03
C GLN A 119 10.56 6.89 10.83
N GLY A 120 10.61 6.05 11.85
CA GLY A 120 9.48 5.77 12.72
C GLY A 120 9.54 4.35 13.26
N GLU A 121 8.59 4.01 14.13
CA GLU A 121 8.41 2.67 14.67
C GLU A 121 6.96 2.23 14.50
N TYR A 122 6.75 1.07 13.90
CA TYR A 122 5.44 0.59 13.49
C TYR A 122 5.16 -0.81 14.03
N SER A 123 3.93 -1.03 14.49
CA SER A 123 3.48 -2.35 14.93
C SER A 123 3.21 -3.26 13.74
N ARG A 124 2.78 -2.69 12.62
CA ARG A 124 2.48 -3.39 11.37
C ARG A 124 3.00 -2.59 10.18
N ILE A 125 3.59 -3.29 9.23
CA ILE A 125 3.98 -2.71 7.94
C ILE A 125 3.34 -3.53 6.84
N TYR A 126 2.78 -2.85 5.83
CA TYR A 126 2.17 -3.46 4.65
C TYR A 126 2.79 -2.87 3.38
N SER A 127 2.88 -3.70 2.33
CA SER A 127 3.32 -3.28 1.00
C SER A 127 2.58 -4.09 -0.06
N ILE A 128 2.01 -3.43 -1.06
CA ILE A 128 1.23 -4.06 -2.12
C ILE A 128 1.83 -3.67 -3.47
N GLU A 129 2.38 -4.66 -4.19
CA GLU A 129 2.92 -4.51 -5.55
C GLU A 129 3.84 -3.27 -5.71
N MET A 130 4.69 -3.04 -4.71
CA MET A 130 5.72 -2.02 -4.73
C MET A 130 7.12 -2.64 -4.86
N PHE A 131 7.30 -3.86 -4.32
CA PHE A 131 8.60 -4.53 -4.27
C PHE A 131 9.18 -4.82 -5.65
N GLU A 132 8.34 -4.98 -6.67
CA GLU A 132 8.74 -5.15 -8.08
C GLU A 132 9.55 -3.98 -8.62
N ALA A 133 9.32 -2.78 -8.05
CA ALA A 133 10.10 -1.58 -8.38
C ALA A 133 11.47 -1.53 -7.70
N VAL A 134 11.73 -2.44 -6.73
CA VAL A 134 13.00 -2.57 -6.03
C VAL A 134 13.89 -3.51 -6.82
N GLY A 135 14.93 -3.00 -7.49
CA GLY A 135 15.89 -3.84 -8.21
C GLY A 135 16.56 -4.86 -7.28
N MET A 136 16.89 -6.06 -7.79
CA MET A 136 17.44 -7.18 -7.02
C MET A 136 18.63 -6.79 -6.15
N GLN A 137 19.50 -5.90 -6.64
CA GLN A 137 20.67 -5.40 -5.91
C GLN A 137 20.32 -4.61 -4.63
N TYR A 138 19.05 -4.20 -4.47
CA TYR A 138 18.57 -3.41 -3.33
C TYR A 138 17.64 -4.20 -2.40
N TRP A 139 17.34 -5.47 -2.68
CA TRP A 139 16.42 -6.27 -1.87
C TRP A 139 16.85 -6.36 -0.40
N GLN A 140 18.14 -6.59 -0.15
CA GLN A 140 18.65 -6.65 1.22
C GLN A 140 18.40 -5.31 1.94
N ALA A 141 18.74 -4.18 1.30
CA ALA A 141 18.53 -2.85 1.87
C ALA A 141 17.04 -2.54 2.12
N TYR A 142 16.15 -3.06 1.27
CA TYR A 142 14.70 -2.95 1.48
C TYR A 142 14.25 -3.67 2.75
N PHE A 143 14.62 -4.93 2.92
CA PHE A 143 14.24 -5.71 4.10
C PHE A 143 14.92 -5.22 5.37
N ASP A 144 16.16 -4.75 5.31
CA ASP A 144 16.84 -4.12 6.44
C ASP A 144 16.07 -2.85 6.87
N LYS A 145 15.64 -2.03 5.90
CA LYS A 145 14.84 -0.84 6.19
C LYS A 145 13.48 -1.16 6.80
N VAL A 146 12.79 -2.17 6.28
CA VAL A 146 11.53 -2.66 6.87
C VAL A 146 11.74 -3.12 8.31
N LYS A 147 12.82 -3.88 8.57
CA LYS A 147 13.19 -4.34 9.91
C LYS A 147 13.46 -3.17 10.86
N ASP A 148 14.16 -2.13 10.39
CA ASP A 148 14.48 -0.94 11.21
C ASP A 148 13.23 -0.13 11.57
N LEU A 149 12.19 -0.19 10.73
CA LEU A 149 10.92 0.49 10.97
C LEU A 149 9.93 -0.33 11.81
N LEU A 150 10.16 -1.63 11.98
CA LEU A 150 9.32 -2.50 12.79
C LEU A 150 9.68 -2.43 14.28
N LYS A 151 8.66 -2.37 15.12
CA LYS A 151 8.83 -2.68 16.55
C LYS A 151 9.31 -4.12 16.73
N PRO A 152 9.93 -4.49 17.87
CA PRO A 152 10.43 -5.85 18.10
C PRO A 152 9.42 -6.98 17.88
N THR A 153 8.13 -6.72 18.14
CA THR A 153 7.00 -7.65 17.91
C THR A 153 6.19 -7.30 16.68
N GLY A 154 6.70 -6.39 15.84
CA GLY A 154 6.02 -5.94 14.65
C GLY A 154 6.01 -7.02 13.56
N ILE A 155 5.02 -6.96 12.69
CA ILE A 155 4.86 -7.90 11.57
C ILE A 155 4.81 -7.11 10.26
N PHE A 156 5.51 -7.63 9.26
CA PHE A 156 5.48 -7.17 7.89
C PHE A 156 4.68 -8.14 7.02
N SER A 157 3.72 -7.62 6.26
CA SER A 157 2.99 -8.36 5.25
C SER A 157 3.13 -7.67 3.89
N MET A 158 3.44 -8.44 2.86
CA MET A 158 3.50 -7.89 1.51
C MET A 158 2.80 -8.79 0.50
N GLN A 159 2.29 -8.15 -0.54
CA GLN A 159 1.88 -8.78 -1.78
C GLN A 159 2.87 -8.37 -2.88
N THR A 160 3.35 -9.34 -3.64
CA THR A 160 4.24 -9.10 -4.79
C THR A 160 3.88 -10.05 -5.92
N ILE A 161 4.15 -9.63 -7.15
CA ILE A 161 4.00 -10.46 -8.33
C ILE A 161 5.24 -11.33 -8.45
N VAL A 162 5.04 -12.62 -8.69
CA VAL A 162 6.11 -13.57 -8.94
C VAL A 162 5.92 -14.23 -10.31
N ILE A 163 7.01 -14.61 -10.95
CA ILE A 163 7.00 -15.38 -12.19
C ILE A 163 7.62 -16.74 -11.93
N PHE A 164 7.12 -17.78 -12.59
CA PHE A 164 7.75 -19.09 -12.55
C PHE A 164 9.14 -19.02 -13.19
N GLU A 165 10.12 -19.65 -12.56
CA GLU A 165 11.54 -19.61 -12.96
C GLU A 165 11.74 -20.04 -14.45
N GLY A 166 10.99 -21.01 -14.93
CA GLY A 166 11.04 -21.46 -16.32
C GLY A 166 10.42 -20.52 -17.36
N LEU A 167 9.85 -19.39 -16.94
CA LEU A 167 9.36 -18.31 -17.81
C LEU A 167 10.25 -17.07 -17.78
N PHE A 168 11.32 -17.12 -17.00
CA PHE A 168 12.27 -16.03 -16.84
C PHE A 168 13.47 -16.30 -17.77
N GLU A 169 13.33 -15.99 -19.08
CA GLU A 169 14.41 -15.99 -20.07
C GLU A 169 14.87 -14.57 -20.39
#